data_1a198cad4a96e7280c7fe9ac93041398
#
_entry.id   1a198cad4a96e7280c7fe9ac93041398
#
_cell.length_a   1.000
_cell.length_b   1.000
_cell.length_c   1.000
_cell.angle_alpha   90.00
_cell.angle_beta   90.00
_cell.angle_gamma   90.00
#
_symmetry.space_group_name_H-M   'P 1'
#
loop_
_entity.id
_entity.type
_entity.pdbx_description
1 polymer ?
#
loop_
_entity_poly.entity_id
_entity_poly.type
_entity_poly.pdbx_seq_one_letter_code
_entity_poly.pdbx_strand_id
1 'polypeptide(L)'
;KTGSLRHYEYLKKAVEQNCKTRCLGFMPRNDAIVMPERHLGLVTSDELDISKEVLSTLSSMVRDNIDMEALINSLDSFDISCQIEQEIIGSDQKQGPRIAVARDKAFCFYYQDNIDILKKFGADIVEFSPLNDEGLPQGIDGIYFGGGYPEVFAKDLSQKTNLFQEI
;
A
#
# COMPACT_ATOMS: atom_id res chain seq x y z
N LYS A 1 16.74 7.42 9.54
CA LYS A 1 17.97 7.37 8.73
C LYS A 1 18.89 8.49 9.19
N THR A 2 20.08 8.18 9.68
CA THR A 2 21.04 9.17 10.17
C THR A 2 22.32 9.14 9.35
N GLY A 3 22.99 10.29 9.23
CA GLY A 3 24.20 10.42 8.43
C GLY A 3 25.47 9.87 9.10
N SER A 4 25.47 9.71 10.45
CA SER A 4 26.60 9.19 11.20
C SER A 4 26.17 8.69 12.58
N LEU A 5 27.02 7.87 13.21
CA LEU A 5 26.83 7.43 14.60
C LEU A 5 26.77 8.62 15.57
N ARG A 6 27.62 9.62 15.41
CA ARG A 6 27.61 10.83 16.24
C ARG A 6 26.28 11.59 16.13
N HIS A 7 25.70 11.67 14.93
CA HIS A 7 24.39 12.28 14.75
C HIS A 7 23.29 11.46 15.46
N TYR A 8 23.35 10.14 15.37
CA TYR A 8 22.44 9.27 16.10
C TYR A 8 22.51 9.49 17.61
N GLU A 9 23.70 9.55 18.19
CA GLU A 9 23.89 9.78 19.63
C GLU A 9 23.28 11.10 20.13
N TYR A 10 23.39 12.17 19.33
CA TYR A 10 22.72 13.44 19.65
C TYR A 10 21.19 13.29 19.61
N LEU A 11 20.66 12.66 18.58
CA LEU A 11 19.21 12.43 18.47
C LEU A 11 18.70 11.52 19.59
N LYS A 12 19.40 10.42 19.87
CA LYS A 12 19.09 9.51 20.96
C LYS A 12 19.00 10.26 22.30
N LYS A 13 20.03 11.03 22.63
CA LYS A 13 20.06 11.82 23.86
C LYS A 13 18.89 12.81 23.92
N ALA A 14 18.60 13.50 22.83
CA ALA A 14 17.50 14.47 22.79
C ALA A 14 16.14 13.78 22.98
N VAL A 15 15.91 12.64 22.32
CA VAL A 15 14.65 11.89 22.42
C VAL A 15 14.49 11.30 23.83
N GLU A 16 15.51 10.61 24.36
CA GLU A 16 15.42 9.93 25.66
C GLU A 16 15.34 10.92 26.83
N GLN A 17 15.88 12.13 26.67
CA GLN A 17 15.77 13.19 27.74
C GLN A 17 14.44 13.93 27.69
N ASN A 18 13.80 14.08 26.54
CA ASN A 18 12.61 14.91 26.40
C ASN A 18 11.32 14.11 26.14
N CYS A 19 11.47 12.84 25.73
CA CYS A 19 10.34 11.94 25.47
C CYS A 19 10.47 10.71 26.39
N LYS A 20 9.34 10.19 26.85
CA LYS A 20 9.31 8.92 27.61
C LYS A 20 9.47 7.72 26.66
N THR A 21 10.50 7.76 25.82
CA THR A 21 10.70 6.79 24.73
C THR A 21 12.15 6.37 24.67
N ARG A 22 12.41 5.08 24.58
CA ARG A 22 13.75 4.50 24.41
C ARG A 22 14.10 4.42 22.92
N CYS A 23 15.33 4.77 22.55
CA CYS A 23 15.85 4.56 21.20
C CYS A 23 16.51 3.18 21.10
N LEU A 24 15.99 2.35 20.24
CA LEU A 24 16.46 0.97 20.05
C LEU A 24 17.54 0.81 18.97
N GLY A 25 17.86 1.88 18.27
CA GLY A 25 18.87 1.85 17.23
C GLY A 25 18.63 2.89 16.13
N PHE A 26 19.30 2.75 15.01
CA PHE A 26 19.14 3.64 13.86
C PHE A 26 19.42 2.92 12.54
N MET A 27 18.88 3.42 11.45
CA MET A 27 19.23 2.96 10.12
C MET A 27 20.33 3.87 9.54
N PRO A 28 21.56 3.38 9.33
CA PRO A 28 22.62 4.15 8.69
C PRO A 28 22.26 4.45 7.22
N ARG A 29 22.89 5.48 6.67
CA ARG A 29 22.81 5.71 5.23
C ARG A 29 23.59 4.61 4.49
N ASN A 30 22.94 4.05 3.48
CA ASN A 30 23.57 3.10 2.57
C ASN A 30 23.21 3.50 1.15
N ASP A 31 24.21 3.88 0.36
CA ASP A 31 24.01 4.37 -1.01
C ASP A 31 23.77 3.22 -2.01
N ALA A 32 23.97 1.97 -1.59
CA ALA A 32 23.58 0.79 -2.39
C ALA A 32 22.07 0.54 -2.36
N ILE A 33 21.34 1.17 -1.42
CA ILE A 33 19.89 1.05 -1.32
C ILE A 33 19.26 2.34 -1.82
N VAL A 34 18.92 2.34 -3.09
CA VAL A 34 18.24 3.44 -3.76
C VAL A 34 16.77 3.04 -3.97
N MET A 35 15.86 3.81 -3.40
CA MET A 35 14.43 3.70 -3.74
C MET A 35 14.16 4.66 -4.90
N PRO A 36 13.68 4.16 -6.04
CA PRO A 36 13.35 5.01 -7.17
C PRO A 36 12.24 5.98 -6.78
N GLU A 37 12.41 7.23 -7.20
CA GLU A 37 11.46 8.31 -6.96
C GLU A 37 10.82 8.73 -8.28
N ARG A 38 9.57 9.17 -8.22
CA ARG A 38 8.88 9.85 -9.31
C ARG A 38 8.70 11.33 -9.01
N HIS A 39 8.30 12.08 -10.03
CA HIS A 39 8.08 13.53 -9.93
C HIS A 39 7.08 13.91 -8.82
N LEU A 40 6.09 13.05 -8.53
CA LEU A 40 5.06 13.23 -7.50
C LEU A 40 5.07 12.13 -6.43
N GLY A 41 6.21 11.54 -6.11
CA GLY A 41 6.29 10.54 -5.04
C GLY A 41 7.15 9.33 -5.39
N LEU A 42 6.89 8.23 -4.69
CA LEU A 42 7.60 6.97 -4.88
C LEU A 42 6.97 6.16 -6.03
N VAL A 43 7.75 5.24 -6.57
CA VAL A 43 7.25 4.21 -7.48
C VAL A 43 6.35 3.25 -6.69
N THR A 44 5.27 2.78 -7.30
CA THR A 44 4.34 1.84 -6.65
C THR A 44 4.99 0.48 -6.44
N SER A 45 4.47 -0.31 -5.49
CA SER A 45 4.99 -1.66 -5.20
C SER A 45 4.99 -2.58 -6.41
N ASP A 46 3.99 -2.44 -7.28
CA ASP A 46 3.82 -3.28 -8.48
C ASP A 46 4.82 -2.98 -9.59
N GLU A 47 5.47 -1.82 -9.49
CA GLU A 47 6.53 -1.39 -10.43
C GLU A 47 7.92 -1.51 -9.82
N LEU A 48 8.00 -1.72 -8.50
CA LEU A 48 9.25 -1.80 -7.77
C LEU A 48 9.75 -3.24 -7.71
N ASP A 49 10.71 -3.56 -8.54
CA ASP A 49 11.46 -4.81 -8.45
C ASP A 49 12.58 -4.68 -7.41
N ILE A 50 12.31 -5.09 -6.18
CA ILE A 50 13.30 -5.11 -5.12
C ILE A 50 14.08 -6.43 -5.21
N SER A 51 15.33 -6.35 -5.64
CA SER A 51 16.16 -7.53 -5.74
C SER A 51 16.38 -8.22 -4.38
N LYS A 52 16.66 -9.53 -4.41
CA LYS A 52 16.96 -10.31 -3.20
C LYS A 52 18.17 -9.76 -2.45
N GLU A 53 19.15 -9.21 -3.19
CA GLU A 53 20.35 -8.58 -2.65
C GLU A 53 20.01 -7.34 -1.84
N VAL A 54 19.12 -6.48 -2.33
CA VAL A 54 18.63 -5.29 -1.60
C VAL A 54 17.88 -5.71 -0.34
N LEU A 55 17.00 -6.70 -0.42
CA LEU A 55 16.29 -7.23 0.75
C LEU A 55 17.24 -7.83 1.79
N SER A 56 18.25 -8.59 1.35
CA SER A 56 19.27 -9.15 2.22
C SER A 56 20.07 -8.05 2.93
N THR A 57 20.45 -7.02 2.19
CA THR A 57 21.18 -5.87 2.73
C THR A 57 20.34 -5.11 3.76
N LEU A 58 19.07 -4.84 3.47
CA LEU A 58 18.16 -4.19 4.41
C LEU A 58 17.98 -5.03 5.68
N SER A 59 17.80 -6.34 5.53
CA SER A 59 17.67 -7.28 6.65
C SER A 59 18.90 -7.28 7.56
N SER A 60 20.10 -7.31 6.97
CA SER A 60 21.37 -7.20 7.72
C SER A 60 21.48 -5.85 8.43
N MET A 61 21.14 -4.75 7.75
CA MET A 61 21.17 -3.42 8.36
C MET A 61 20.26 -3.31 9.59
N VAL A 62 19.06 -3.89 9.53
CA VAL A 62 18.15 -3.93 10.68
C VAL A 62 18.77 -4.75 11.81
N ARG A 63 19.25 -5.95 11.53
CA ARG A 63 19.86 -6.87 12.51
C ARG A 63 21.06 -6.26 13.21
N ASP A 64 21.90 -5.56 12.46
CA ASP A 64 23.18 -5.04 12.96
C ASP A 64 23.05 -3.71 13.69
N ASN A 65 21.96 -2.97 13.49
CA ASN A 65 21.83 -1.60 13.99
C ASN A 65 20.60 -1.37 14.89
N ILE A 66 19.70 -2.35 15.00
CA ILE A 66 18.52 -2.27 15.87
C ILE A 66 18.61 -3.35 16.95
N ASP A 67 18.40 -2.95 18.21
CA ASP A 67 18.28 -3.87 19.33
C ASP A 67 16.93 -4.62 19.25
N MET A 68 16.91 -5.68 18.45
CA MET A 68 15.72 -6.49 18.19
C MET A 68 15.22 -7.21 19.44
N GLU A 69 16.13 -7.60 20.34
CA GLU A 69 15.78 -8.25 21.60
C GLU A 69 15.04 -7.26 22.51
N ALA A 70 15.58 -6.04 22.67
CA ALA A 70 14.92 -5.00 23.44
C ALA A 70 13.58 -4.57 22.81
N LEU A 71 13.46 -4.57 21.47
CA LEU A 71 12.20 -4.32 20.78
C LEU A 71 11.15 -5.38 21.15
N ILE A 72 11.47 -6.65 20.99
CA ILE A 72 10.55 -7.76 21.29
C ILE A 72 10.17 -7.76 22.77
N ASN A 73 11.12 -7.56 23.68
CA ASN A 73 10.88 -7.52 25.11
C ASN A 73 10.07 -6.28 25.57
N SER A 74 9.97 -5.25 24.74
CA SER A 74 9.14 -4.08 25.02
C SER A 74 7.70 -4.21 24.60
N LEU A 75 7.36 -5.28 23.86
CA LEU A 75 6.00 -5.55 23.41
C LEU A 75 5.21 -6.19 24.56
N ASP A 76 4.15 -5.51 24.98
CA ASP A 76 3.19 -6.10 25.90
C ASP A 76 2.37 -7.17 25.17
N SER A 77 2.18 -8.33 25.81
CA SER A 77 1.21 -9.30 25.32
C SER A 77 -0.19 -8.82 25.73
N PHE A 78 -1.02 -8.46 24.78
CA PHE A 78 -2.43 -8.21 25.01
C PHE A 78 -3.26 -9.25 24.26
N ASP A 79 -4.29 -9.70 24.94
CA ASP A 79 -5.25 -10.62 24.32
C ASP A 79 -6.15 -9.80 23.37
N ILE A 80 -5.98 -10.01 22.08
CA ILE A 80 -6.88 -9.43 21.07
C ILE A 80 -8.10 -10.35 20.99
N SER A 81 -8.93 -10.33 22.02
CA SER A 81 -10.30 -10.84 21.91
C SER A 81 -11.13 -9.80 21.15
N CYS A 82 -10.86 -9.61 19.88
CA CYS A 82 -11.74 -8.88 19.01
C CYS A 82 -12.94 -9.77 18.73
N GLN A 83 -14.03 -9.55 19.46
CA GLN A 83 -15.34 -9.96 18.99
C GLN A 83 -15.61 -9.07 17.78
N ILE A 84 -15.22 -9.57 16.59
CA ILE A 84 -15.75 -9.02 15.34
C ILE A 84 -17.22 -9.33 15.41
N GLU A 85 -18.01 -8.38 15.91
CA GLU A 85 -19.45 -8.37 15.64
C GLU A 85 -19.56 -8.32 14.11
N GLN A 86 -19.69 -9.49 13.52
CA GLN A 86 -20.22 -9.60 12.18
C GLN A 86 -21.65 -9.09 12.32
N GLU A 87 -21.84 -7.79 12.14
CA GLU A 87 -23.15 -7.29 11.76
C GLU A 87 -23.52 -8.04 10.48
N ILE A 88 -24.26 -9.11 10.67
CA ILE A 88 -24.95 -9.82 9.60
C ILE A 88 -26.00 -8.84 9.11
N ILE A 89 -25.62 -8.02 8.14
CA ILE A 89 -26.63 -7.29 7.35
C ILE A 89 -27.41 -8.39 6.65
N GLY A 90 -28.71 -8.44 6.95
CA GLY A 90 -29.59 -9.56 6.68
C GLY A 90 -29.50 -10.09 5.26
N SER A 91 -29.70 -11.39 5.16
CA SER A 91 -29.68 -12.23 3.97
C SER A 91 -30.80 -11.95 2.94
N ASP A 92 -31.54 -10.86 3.07
CA ASP A 92 -32.58 -10.41 2.12
C ASP A 92 -32.05 -9.37 1.11
N GLN A 93 -30.73 -9.33 0.90
CA GLN A 93 -30.18 -8.41 -0.08
C GLN A 93 -30.54 -8.86 -1.49
N LYS A 94 -31.41 -8.10 -2.13
CA LYS A 94 -31.51 -8.04 -3.59
C LYS A 94 -30.09 -7.91 -4.14
N GLN A 95 -29.77 -8.66 -5.18
CA GLN A 95 -28.51 -8.54 -5.91
C GLN A 95 -28.26 -7.05 -6.17
N GLY A 96 -27.21 -6.52 -5.57
CA GLY A 96 -26.86 -5.11 -5.68
C GLY A 96 -26.23 -4.80 -7.04
N PRO A 97 -25.83 -3.56 -7.29
CA PRO A 97 -25.24 -3.17 -8.55
C PRO A 97 -23.92 -3.89 -8.78
N ARG A 98 -23.68 -4.25 -10.04
CA ARG A 98 -22.39 -4.77 -10.49
C ARG A 98 -21.48 -3.62 -10.90
N ILE A 99 -20.37 -3.44 -10.16
CA ILE A 99 -19.47 -2.31 -10.31
C ILE A 99 -18.12 -2.79 -10.85
N ALA A 100 -17.73 -2.27 -12.02
CA ALA A 100 -16.40 -2.48 -12.57
C ALA A 100 -15.40 -1.53 -11.90
N VAL A 101 -14.37 -2.07 -11.28
CA VAL A 101 -13.30 -1.31 -10.62
C VAL A 101 -12.05 -1.37 -11.48
N ALA A 102 -11.59 -0.21 -11.94
CA ALA A 102 -10.34 -0.11 -12.70
C ALA A 102 -9.15 -0.42 -11.78
N ARG A 103 -8.40 -1.47 -12.06
CA ARG A 103 -7.26 -1.85 -11.22
C ARG A 103 -6.08 -2.34 -12.07
N ASP A 104 -5.07 -1.49 -12.18
CA ASP A 104 -3.78 -1.77 -12.81
C ASP A 104 -2.72 -0.75 -12.37
N LYS A 105 -1.59 -0.67 -13.08
CA LYS A 105 -0.52 0.27 -12.79
C LYS A 105 -0.92 1.75 -12.93
N ALA A 106 -1.91 2.06 -13.77
CA ALA A 106 -2.42 3.42 -13.94
C ALA A 106 -3.42 3.80 -12.85
N PHE A 107 -4.20 2.82 -12.34
CA PHE A 107 -5.26 3.00 -11.35
C PHE A 107 -5.04 2.04 -10.18
N CYS A 108 -4.17 2.40 -9.23
CA CYS A 108 -3.73 1.51 -8.15
C CYS A 108 -4.02 2.05 -6.73
N PHE A 109 -4.54 3.27 -6.59
CA PHE A 109 -4.80 3.86 -5.28
C PHE A 109 -6.24 3.65 -4.84
N TYR A 110 -6.43 2.61 -4.02
CA TYR A 110 -7.71 2.25 -3.42
C TYR A 110 -7.54 2.03 -1.92
N TYR A 111 -8.50 2.51 -1.15
CA TYR A 111 -8.67 2.05 0.22
C TYR A 111 -9.46 0.75 0.19
N GLN A 112 -8.91 -0.32 0.75
CA GLN A 112 -9.58 -1.62 0.79
C GLN A 112 -10.94 -1.52 1.50
N ASP A 113 -11.00 -0.71 2.55
CA ASP A 113 -12.25 -0.46 3.30
C ASP A 113 -13.39 0.05 2.40
N ASN A 114 -13.09 0.88 1.39
CA ASN A 114 -14.12 1.36 0.45
C ASN A 114 -14.70 0.20 -0.38
N ILE A 115 -13.84 -0.70 -0.84
CA ILE A 115 -14.25 -1.89 -1.60
C ILE A 115 -15.06 -2.83 -0.71
N ASP A 116 -14.63 -3.03 0.53
CA ASP A 116 -15.30 -3.90 1.49
C ASP A 116 -16.68 -3.34 1.91
N ILE A 117 -16.77 -2.01 2.06
CA ILE A 117 -18.06 -1.33 2.32
C ILE A 117 -19.01 -1.52 1.13
N LEU A 118 -18.56 -1.32 -0.12
CA LEU A 118 -19.38 -1.53 -1.30
C LEU A 118 -19.91 -2.97 -1.36
N LYS A 119 -19.05 -3.97 -1.13
CA LYS A 119 -19.44 -5.38 -1.02
C LYS A 119 -20.42 -5.63 0.12
N LYS A 120 -20.18 -5.02 1.28
CA LYS A 120 -21.06 -5.11 2.45
C LYS A 120 -22.46 -4.58 2.15
N PHE A 121 -22.59 -3.56 1.30
CA PHE A 121 -23.88 -3.04 0.82
C PHE A 121 -24.44 -3.79 -0.40
N GLY A 122 -23.85 -4.93 -0.76
CA GLY A 122 -24.40 -5.86 -1.76
C GLY A 122 -23.87 -5.64 -3.17
N ALA A 123 -22.88 -4.75 -3.40
CA ALA A 123 -22.30 -4.58 -4.71
C ALA A 123 -21.49 -5.82 -5.14
N ASP A 124 -21.69 -6.25 -6.38
CA ASP A 124 -20.84 -7.23 -7.07
C ASP A 124 -19.67 -6.48 -7.70
N ILE A 125 -18.46 -6.69 -7.17
CA ILE A 125 -17.25 -5.99 -7.62
C ILE A 125 -16.50 -6.86 -8.63
N VAL A 126 -16.30 -6.31 -9.83
CA VAL A 126 -15.51 -6.92 -10.92
C VAL A 126 -14.34 -6.00 -11.24
N GLU A 127 -13.12 -6.50 -11.13
CA GLU A 127 -11.93 -5.73 -11.50
C GLU A 127 -11.69 -5.82 -13.02
N PHE A 128 -11.19 -4.73 -13.61
CA PHE A 128 -10.73 -4.67 -14.98
C PHE A 128 -9.48 -3.79 -15.10
N SER A 129 -8.70 -4.02 -16.14
CA SER A 129 -7.47 -3.26 -16.40
C SER A 129 -7.63 -2.31 -17.58
N PRO A 130 -7.75 -1.01 -17.38
CA PRO A 130 -7.75 -0.04 -18.48
C PRO A 130 -6.53 -0.14 -19.42
N LEU A 131 -5.39 -0.61 -18.92
CA LEU A 131 -4.17 -0.77 -19.72
C LEU A 131 -4.17 -2.05 -20.57
N ASN A 132 -4.77 -3.15 -20.07
CA ASN A 132 -4.60 -4.47 -20.68
C ASN A 132 -5.88 -4.99 -21.34
N ASP A 133 -7.05 -4.67 -20.80
CA ASP A 133 -8.31 -5.18 -21.31
C ASP A 133 -8.75 -4.45 -22.58
N GLU A 134 -9.49 -5.14 -23.45
CA GLU A 134 -9.98 -4.60 -24.72
C GLU A 134 -11.32 -3.89 -24.59
N GLY A 135 -12.08 -4.14 -23.51
CA GLY A 135 -13.40 -3.56 -23.25
C GLY A 135 -13.80 -3.72 -21.79
N LEU A 136 -14.98 -3.23 -21.45
CA LEU A 136 -15.55 -3.32 -20.11
C LEU A 136 -16.08 -4.72 -19.80
N PRO A 137 -16.08 -5.15 -18.54
CA PRO A 137 -16.80 -6.35 -18.11
C PRO A 137 -18.30 -6.24 -18.45
N GLN A 138 -18.89 -7.34 -18.92
CA GLN A 138 -20.30 -7.34 -19.31
C GLN A 138 -21.24 -7.22 -18.09
N GLY A 139 -22.38 -6.56 -18.33
CA GLY A 139 -23.48 -6.50 -17.36
C GLY A 139 -23.13 -5.66 -16.11
N ILE A 140 -22.32 -4.63 -16.27
CA ILE A 140 -22.03 -3.68 -15.19
C ILE A 140 -23.07 -2.58 -15.14
N ASP A 141 -23.33 -2.09 -13.94
CA ASP A 141 -24.24 -0.97 -13.64
C ASP A 141 -23.48 0.34 -13.42
N GLY A 142 -22.18 0.25 -13.19
CA GLY A 142 -21.34 1.42 -12.94
C GLY A 142 -19.86 1.10 -12.97
N ILE A 143 -19.03 2.16 -13.04
CA ILE A 143 -17.57 2.08 -13.10
C ILE A 143 -16.99 2.91 -11.96
N TYR A 144 -15.96 2.37 -11.32
CA TYR A 144 -15.19 3.07 -10.31
C TYR A 144 -13.72 3.17 -10.72
N PHE A 145 -13.30 4.39 -11.04
CA PHE A 145 -11.90 4.74 -11.22
C PHE A 145 -11.35 5.30 -9.91
N GLY A 146 -10.35 4.64 -9.34
CA GLY A 146 -9.63 5.14 -8.19
C GLY A 146 -8.53 6.13 -8.55
N GLY A 147 -7.67 6.39 -7.58
CA GLY A 147 -6.45 7.18 -7.82
C GLY A 147 -5.35 6.34 -8.46
N GLY A 148 -4.27 7.01 -8.84
CA GLY A 148 -3.10 6.40 -9.48
C GLY A 148 -2.27 7.43 -10.21
N TYR A 149 -1.56 6.97 -11.23
CA TYR A 149 -0.75 7.80 -12.12
C TYR A 149 -1.12 7.61 -13.60
N PRO A 150 -2.40 7.84 -13.99
CA PRO A 150 -2.83 7.64 -15.37
C PRO A 150 -2.06 8.52 -16.37
N GLU A 151 -1.54 9.67 -15.94
CA GLU A 151 -0.73 10.55 -16.78
C GLU A 151 0.59 9.90 -17.22
N VAL A 152 1.16 8.99 -16.43
CA VAL A 152 2.36 8.23 -16.79
C VAL A 152 2.07 7.25 -17.93
N PHE A 153 0.85 6.73 -17.97
CA PHE A 153 0.38 5.75 -18.93
C PHE A 153 -0.54 6.37 -20.01
N ALA A 154 -0.57 7.70 -20.13
CA ALA A 154 -1.49 8.41 -21.01
C ALA A 154 -1.39 7.95 -22.47
N LYS A 155 -0.18 7.64 -22.97
CA LYS A 155 0.04 7.14 -24.31
C LYS A 155 -0.63 5.78 -24.53
N ASP A 156 -0.47 4.86 -23.60
CA ASP A 156 -1.03 3.50 -23.70
C ASP A 156 -2.55 3.54 -23.53
N LEU A 157 -3.04 4.32 -22.56
CA LEU A 157 -4.46 4.55 -22.36
C LEU A 157 -5.12 5.17 -23.60
N SER A 158 -4.48 6.12 -24.28
CA SER A 158 -5.04 6.77 -25.47
C SER A 158 -5.26 5.82 -26.65
N GLN A 159 -4.63 4.65 -26.63
CA GLN A 159 -4.79 3.62 -27.66
C GLN A 159 -6.01 2.70 -27.41
N LYS A 160 -6.58 2.73 -26.20
CA LYS A 160 -7.73 1.90 -25.79
C LYS A 160 -9.07 2.52 -26.21
N THR A 161 -9.19 2.84 -27.49
CA THR A 161 -10.35 3.55 -28.06
C THR A 161 -11.67 2.80 -27.86
N ASN A 162 -11.69 1.47 -27.99
CA ASN A 162 -12.89 0.66 -27.78
C ASN A 162 -13.37 0.76 -26.34
N LEU A 163 -12.47 0.58 -25.38
CA LEU A 163 -12.77 0.70 -23.95
C LEU A 163 -13.39 2.07 -23.63
N PHE A 164 -12.80 3.16 -24.14
CA PHE A 164 -13.30 4.52 -23.89
C PHE A 164 -14.62 4.84 -24.63
N GLN A 165 -14.99 4.08 -25.64
CA GLN A 165 -16.30 4.22 -26.29
C GLN A 165 -17.41 3.52 -25.50
N GLU A 166 -17.07 2.57 -24.65
CA GLU A 166 -18.02 1.84 -23.78
C GLU A 166 -18.27 2.57 -22.45
N ILE A 167 -17.41 3.52 -22.07
CA ILE A 167 -17.54 4.40 -20.90
C ILE A 167 -18.46 5.58 -21.21
#